data_b2e0c4e00486b82e2ce8ea3f2f836e62
#
_entry.id   b2e0c4e00486b82e2ce8ea3f2f836e62
#
_cell.length_a   1.000
_cell.length_b   1.000
_cell.length_c   1.000
_cell.angle_alpha   90.00
_cell.angle_beta   90.00
_cell.angle_gamma   90.00
#
_symmetry.space_group_name_H-M   'P 1'
#
loop_
_entity.id
_entity.type
_entity.pdbx_description
1 polymer ?
#
loop_
_entity_poly.entity_id
_entity_poly.type
_entity_poly.pdbx_seq_one_letter_code
_entity_poly.pdbx_strand_id
1 'polypeptide(L)'
;MQKTSTVTVPFMLLGILFNICLVASNLLETKVIQVFGITATAGLIVFPISYIINDCIAEVWGFKKARLIIWSGFISNFLVIGFAQLAVMLPAAPFWEGEEGFNFVFGMAPRIAIASLMAFLVGSFLNAYVMSKMKIASAGKNFSLRAIVSTLVGESADSMIFFPIAFAGLIPIGELFIMIGTQA
;
A
#
# COMPACT_ATOMS: atom_id res chain seq x y z
N MET A 1 -6.10 26.03 28.76
CA MET A 1 -5.49 24.73 29.11
C MET A 1 -5.44 23.88 27.82
N GLN A 2 -4.26 23.68 27.28
CA GLN A 2 -4.05 22.81 26.11
C GLN A 2 -4.26 21.37 26.59
N LYS A 3 -5.30 20.69 26.10
CA LYS A 3 -5.47 19.23 26.31
C LYS A 3 -4.28 18.54 25.66
N THR A 4 -3.31 18.12 26.46
CA THR A 4 -2.25 17.20 26.00
C THR A 4 -2.92 15.91 25.58
N SER A 5 -3.06 15.69 24.26
CA SER A 5 -3.55 14.42 23.75
C SER A 5 -2.45 13.37 23.99
N THR A 6 -2.59 12.60 25.04
CA THR A 6 -1.69 11.48 25.31
C THR A 6 -1.86 10.42 24.21
N VAL A 7 -0.77 10.10 23.54
CA VAL A 7 -0.74 9.00 22.57
C VAL A 7 -0.76 7.69 23.37
N THR A 8 -1.76 6.84 23.12
CA THR A 8 -1.84 5.53 23.78
C THR A 8 -0.81 4.57 23.20
N VAL A 9 -0.24 3.70 24.02
CA VAL A 9 0.74 2.69 23.57
C VAL A 9 0.20 1.82 22.42
N PRO A 10 -1.05 1.30 22.45
CA PRO A 10 -1.58 0.53 21.32
C PRO A 10 -1.65 1.33 20.01
N PHE A 11 -2.05 2.60 20.05
CA PHE A 11 -2.08 3.46 18.88
C PHE A 11 -0.68 3.65 18.28
N MET A 12 0.31 3.89 19.12
CA MET A 12 1.70 4.03 18.71
C MET A 12 2.22 2.75 18.05
N LEU A 13 1.99 1.58 18.68
CA LEU A 13 2.44 0.29 18.15
C LEU A 13 1.79 -0.05 16.81
N LEU A 14 0.47 0.15 16.68
CA LEU A 14 -0.23 -0.07 15.42
C LEU A 14 0.24 0.90 14.32
N GLY A 15 0.52 2.16 14.69
CA GLY A 15 1.08 3.13 13.74
C GLY A 15 2.47 2.74 13.24
N ILE A 16 3.35 2.29 14.14
CA ILE A 16 4.68 1.77 13.77
C ILE A 16 4.54 0.55 12.87
N LEU A 17 3.69 -0.41 13.23
CA LEU A 17 3.47 -1.63 12.48
C LEU A 17 2.92 -1.33 11.08
N PHE A 18 1.97 -0.40 10.96
CA PHE A 18 1.46 0.07 9.66
C PHE A 18 2.57 0.63 8.77
N ASN A 19 3.43 1.51 9.33
CA ASN A 19 4.56 2.08 8.59
C ASN A 19 5.53 1.01 8.10
N ILE A 20 5.87 0.04 8.95
CA ILE A 20 6.74 -1.09 8.59
C ILE A 20 6.10 -1.91 7.47
N CYS A 21 4.82 -2.25 7.61
CA CYS A 21 4.10 -3.03 6.59
C CYS A 21 4.03 -2.29 5.25
N LEU A 22 3.77 -0.99 5.24
CA LEU A 22 3.70 -0.21 4.01
C LEU A 22 5.05 -0.14 3.29
N VAL A 23 6.14 0.11 4.02
CA VAL A 23 7.50 0.15 3.44
C VAL A 23 7.91 -1.24 2.95
N ALA A 24 7.69 -2.28 3.76
CA ALA A 24 8.03 -3.65 3.39
C ALA A 24 7.22 -4.13 2.18
N SER A 25 5.91 -3.85 2.13
CA SER A 25 5.06 -4.17 0.99
C SER A 25 5.60 -3.57 -0.31
N ASN A 26 5.86 -2.27 -0.33
CA ASN A 26 6.37 -1.58 -1.53
C ASN A 26 7.73 -2.11 -2.01
N LEU A 27 8.60 -2.55 -1.10
CA LEU A 27 9.87 -3.20 -1.48
C LEU A 27 9.64 -4.62 -2.01
N LEU A 28 8.74 -5.37 -1.39
CA LEU A 28 8.39 -6.73 -1.82
C LEU A 28 7.64 -6.76 -3.16
N GLU A 29 6.92 -5.68 -3.53
CA GLU A 29 6.28 -5.53 -4.84
C GLU A 29 7.26 -5.64 -6.02
N THR A 30 8.54 -5.38 -5.81
CA THR A 30 9.58 -5.56 -6.85
C THR A 30 9.74 -7.02 -7.29
N LYS A 31 9.30 -7.98 -6.49
CA LYS A 31 9.37 -9.41 -6.79
C LYS A 31 8.04 -9.93 -7.31
N VAL A 32 8.01 -10.31 -8.58
CA VAL A 32 6.90 -11.08 -9.17
C VAL A 32 7.03 -12.54 -8.77
N ILE A 33 5.96 -13.13 -8.27
CA ILE A 33 5.87 -14.52 -7.82
C ILE A 33 4.78 -15.26 -8.61
N GLN A 34 4.87 -16.58 -8.63
CA GLN A 34 3.82 -17.45 -9.16
C GLN A 34 3.38 -18.42 -8.07
N VAL A 35 2.11 -18.37 -7.70
CA VAL A 35 1.51 -19.24 -6.68
C VAL A 35 0.33 -19.96 -7.28
N PHE A 36 0.35 -21.28 -7.29
CA PHE A 36 -0.68 -22.13 -7.91
C PHE A 36 -1.01 -21.77 -9.36
N GLY A 37 0.00 -21.34 -10.14
CA GLY A 37 -0.18 -20.92 -11.54
C GLY A 37 -0.71 -19.49 -11.73
N ILE A 38 -0.93 -18.74 -10.66
CA ILE A 38 -1.39 -17.34 -10.69
C ILE A 38 -0.19 -16.42 -10.48
N THR A 39 -0.03 -15.46 -11.37
CA THR A 39 1.02 -14.43 -11.27
C THR A 39 0.57 -13.33 -10.30
N ALA A 40 1.41 -13.01 -9.33
CA ALA A 40 1.18 -12.03 -8.29
C ALA A 40 2.49 -11.33 -7.90
N THR A 41 2.42 -10.33 -7.03
CA THR A 41 3.60 -9.73 -6.40
C THR A 41 3.83 -10.25 -4.98
N ALA A 42 5.08 -10.25 -4.51
CA ALA A 42 5.37 -10.68 -3.15
C ALA A 42 4.84 -9.71 -2.08
N GLY A 43 4.46 -8.49 -2.44
CA GLY A 43 3.78 -7.54 -1.57
C GLY A 43 2.46 -8.06 -1.03
N LEU A 44 1.77 -8.96 -1.77
CA LEU A 44 0.54 -9.61 -1.34
C LEU A 44 0.65 -10.29 0.05
N ILE A 45 1.84 -10.68 0.48
CA ILE A 45 2.05 -11.30 1.81
C ILE A 45 1.81 -10.31 2.95
N VAL A 46 2.15 -9.03 2.75
CA VAL A 46 2.15 -8.00 3.80
C VAL A 46 0.99 -7.01 3.63
N PHE A 47 0.57 -6.77 2.40
CA PHE A 47 -0.43 -5.76 2.07
C PHE A 47 -1.75 -5.91 2.84
N PRO A 48 -2.37 -7.12 2.97
CA PRO A 48 -3.60 -7.30 3.75
C PRO A 48 -3.45 -6.92 5.22
N ILE A 49 -2.26 -7.10 5.80
CA ILE A 49 -1.98 -6.75 7.20
C ILE A 49 -2.09 -5.23 7.39
N SER A 50 -1.59 -4.44 6.45
CA SER A 50 -1.65 -2.98 6.52
C SER A 50 -3.10 -2.46 6.48
N TYR A 51 -3.97 -3.07 5.68
CA TYR A 51 -5.40 -2.73 5.64
C TYR A 51 -6.10 -3.04 6.96
N ILE A 52 -5.89 -4.23 7.51
CA ILE A 52 -6.48 -4.62 8.80
C ILE A 52 -6.06 -3.64 9.90
N ILE A 53 -4.78 -3.25 9.95
CA ILE A 53 -4.27 -2.28 10.92
C ILE A 53 -4.94 -0.92 10.73
N ASN A 54 -5.07 -0.46 9.49
CA ASN A 54 -5.72 0.81 9.17
C ASN A 54 -7.19 0.82 9.61
N ASP A 55 -7.93 -0.26 9.34
CA ASP A 55 -9.33 -0.41 9.74
C ASP A 55 -9.47 -0.42 11.26
N CYS A 56 -8.59 -1.14 11.97
CA CYS A 56 -8.56 -1.13 13.43
C CYS A 56 -8.31 0.29 13.98
N ILE A 57 -7.38 1.04 13.38
CA ILE A 57 -7.10 2.42 13.79
C ILE A 57 -8.30 3.32 13.52
N ALA A 58 -8.93 3.18 12.35
CA ALA A 58 -10.08 3.98 11.96
C ALA A 58 -11.29 3.73 12.89
N GLU A 59 -11.53 2.46 13.25
CA GLU A 59 -12.64 2.06 14.13
C GLU A 59 -12.45 2.56 15.57
N VAL A 60 -11.24 2.38 16.13
CA VAL A 60 -10.98 2.67 17.56
C VAL A 60 -10.67 4.16 17.81
N TRP A 61 -9.89 4.80 16.94
CA TRP A 61 -9.43 6.19 17.14
C TRP A 61 -10.00 7.19 16.14
N GLY A 62 -10.77 6.70 15.16
CA GLY A 62 -11.47 7.50 14.18
C GLY A 62 -10.63 7.89 12.96
N PHE A 63 -11.32 8.27 11.89
CA PHE A 63 -10.76 8.56 10.57
C PHE A 63 -9.63 9.60 10.57
N LYS A 64 -9.71 10.63 11.43
CA LYS A 64 -8.64 11.66 11.50
C LYS A 64 -7.30 11.07 11.93
N LYS A 65 -7.31 10.10 12.85
CA LYS A 65 -6.11 9.41 13.34
C LYS A 65 -5.59 8.39 12.33
N ALA A 66 -6.49 7.63 11.68
CA ALA A 66 -6.13 6.73 10.59
C ALA A 66 -5.43 7.49 9.46
N ARG A 67 -5.99 8.60 9.00
CA ARG A 67 -5.38 9.45 7.98
C ARG A 67 -4.00 9.97 8.37
N LEU A 68 -3.79 10.31 9.64
CA LEU A 68 -2.46 10.73 10.11
C LEU A 68 -1.43 9.61 9.97
N ILE A 69 -1.80 8.36 10.35
CA ILE A 69 -0.92 7.21 10.23
C ILE A 69 -0.64 6.87 8.76
N ILE A 70 -1.65 6.94 7.88
CA ILE A 70 -1.47 6.74 6.44
C ILE A 70 -0.44 7.73 5.87
N TRP A 71 -0.60 9.02 6.14
CA TRP A 71 0.37 10.02 5.67
C TRP A 71 1.77 9.82 6.27
N SER A 72 1.86 9.43 7.56
CA SER A 72 3.15 9.09 8.14
C SER A 72 3.80 7.90 7.44
N GLY A 73 3.00 6.90 7.04
CA GLY A 73 3.46 5.75 6.27
C GLY A 73 4.06 6.13 4.92
N PHE A 74 3.35 6.93 4.13
CA PHE A 74 3.87 7.39 2.84
C PHE A 74 5.11 8.28 2.99
N ILE A 75 5.13 9.18 3.97
CA ILE A 75 6.32 10.00 4.25
C ILE A 75 7.52 9.12 4.61
N SER A 76 7.32 8.13 5.50
CA SER A 76 8.37 7.17 5.87
C SER A 76 8.85 6.36 4.67
N ASN A 77 7.92 5.92 3.82
CA ASN A 77 8.24 5.18 2.60
C ASN A 77 9.10 6.02 1.63
N PHE A 78 8.71 7.26 1.36
CA PHE A 78 9.49 8.15 0.51
C PHE A 78 10.86 8.51 1.11
N LEU A 79 10.98 8.62 2.43
CA LEU A 79 12.27 8.81 3.11
C LEU A 79 13.19 7.60 2.92
N VAL A 80 12.69 6.38 3.13
CA VAL A 80 13.46 5.15 2.91
C VAL A 80 13.92 5.03 1.46
N ILE A 81 13.03 5.32 0.51
CA ILE A 81 13.36 5.31 -0.91
C ILE A 81 14.39 6.40 -1.25
N GLY A 82 14.28 7.60 -0.68
CA GLY A 82 15.26 8.66 -0.85
C GLY A 82 16.65 8.24 -0.40
N PHE A 83 16.77 7.60 0.78
CA PHE A 83 18.06 7.05 1.23
C PHE A 83 18.55 5.91 0.34
N ALA A 84 17.66 5.05 -0.12
CA ALA A 84 18.00 3.98 -1.04
C ALA A 84 18.53 4.52 -2.39
N GLN A 85 17.90 5.59 -2.93
CA GLN A 85 18.38 6.24 -4.15
C GLN A 85 19.78 6.86 -3.97
N LEU A 86 20.05 7.47 -2.81
CA LEU A 86 21.39 7.96 -2.50
C LEU A 86 22.41 6.81 -2.48
N ALA A 87 22.02 5.64 -1.93
CA ALA A 87 22.88 4.46 -1.93
C ALA A 87 23.13 3.90 -3.35
N VAL A 88 22.10 3.88 -4.21
CA VAL A 88 22.21 3.47 -5.62
C VAL A 88 23.18 4.38 -6.40
N MET A 89 23.27 5.66 -6.04
CA MET A 89 24.18 6.63 -6.70
C MET A 89 25.63 6.47 -6.29
N LEU A 90 25.92 5.76 -5.21
CA LEU A 90 27.29 5.53 -4.74
C LEU A 90 27.91 4.35 -5.50
N PRO A 91 29.19 4.45 -5.91
CA PRO A 91 29.85 3.36 -6.60
C PRO A 91 30.06 2.16 -5.66
N ALA A 92 29.83 0.96 -6.19
CA ALA A 92 30.06 -0.26 -5.46
C ALA A 92 31.56 -0.49 -5.15
N ALA A 93 31.85 -1.16 -4.03
CA ALA A 93 33.18 -1.61 -3.75
C ALA A 93 33.65 -2.66 -4.79
N PRO A 94 34.93 -2.65 -5.25
CA PRO A 94 35.37 -3.52 -6.35
C PRO A 94 35.19 -5.04 -6.11
N PHE A 95 35.08 -5.46 -4.86
CA PHE A 95 34.92 -6.85 -4.46
C PHE A 95 33.46 -7.25 -4.16
N TRP A 96 32.51 -6.31 -4.28
CA TRP A 96 31.11 -6.56 -3.96
C TRP A 96 30.29 -6.88 -5.23
N GLU A 97 29.76 -8.09 -5.31
CA GLU A 97 29.03 -8.58 -6.47
C GLU A 97 27.51 -8.32 -6.41
N GLY A 98 27.00 -7.73 -5.31
CA GLY A 98 25.56 -7.54 -5.08
C GLY A 98 24.95 -6.31 -5.75
N GLU A 99 25.70 -5.50 -6.50
CA GLU A 99 25.26 -4.21 -7.03
C GLU A 99 24.06 -4.33 -7.98
N GLU A 100 24.07 -5.29 -8.88
CA GLU A 100 22.98 -5.49 -9.86
C GLU A 100 21.65 -5.79 -9.14
N GLY A 101 21.67 -6.70 -8.16
CA GLY A 101 20.48 -7.04 -7.37
C GLY A 101 19.99 -5.87 -6.52
N PHE A 102 20.89 -5.12 -5.91
CA PHE A 102 20.57 -3.94 -5.12
C PHE A 102 19.94 -2.86 -6.00
N ASN A 103 20.57 -2.54 -7.13
CA ASN A 103 20.09 -1.53 -8.06
C ASN A 103 18.76 -1.94 -8.72
N PHE A 104 18.53 -3.24 -8.97
CA PHE A 104 17.25 -3.72 -9.46
C PHE A 104 16.11 -3.42 -8.49
N VAL A 105 16.26 -3.82 -7.22
CA VAL A 105 15.21 -3.63 -6.20
C VAL A 105 14.99 -2.15 -5.92
N PHE A 106 16.04 -1.42 -5.57
CA PHE A 106 15.90 -0.03 -5.16
C PHE A 106 15.73 0.95 -6.33
N GLY A 107 16.18 0.60 -7.52
CA GLY A 107 15.91 1.38 -8.73
C GLY A 107 14.42 1.38 -9.12
N MET A 108 13.70 0.29 -8.88
CA MET A 108 12.25 0.20 -9.10
C MET A 108 11.42 0.87 -7.97
N ALA A 109 11.97 0.97 -6.78
CA ALA A 109 11.25 1.42 -5.58
C ALA A 109 10.56 2.80 -5.73
N PRO A 110 11.15 3.84 -6.36
CA PRO A 110 10.46 5.12 -6.57
C PRO A 110 9.21 5.00 -7.42
N ARG A 111 9.26 4.20 -8.48
CA ARG A 111 8.12 3.97 -9.37
C ARG A 111 6.98 3.26 -8.65
N ILE A 112 7.31 2.23 -7.88
CA ILE A 112 6.35 1.48 -7.07
C ILE A 112 5.72 2.37 -6.00
N ALA A 113 6.50 3.22 -5.31
CA ALA A 113 5.97 4.13 -4.29
C ALA A 113 5.01 5.17 -4.86
N ILE A 114 5.31 5.72 -6.03
CA ILE A 114 4.40 6.65 -6.72
C ILE A 114 3.13 5.94 -7.15
N ALA A 115 3.25 4.73 -7.73
CA ALA A 115 2.12 3.90 -8.10
C ALA A 115 1.22 3.61 -6.89
N SER A 116 1.82 3.19 -5.77
CA SER A 116 1.14 2.89 -4.51
C SER A 116 0.41 4.12 -3.95
N LEU A 117 1.04 5.30 -3.94
CA LEU A 117 0.39 6.53 -3.48
C LEU A 117 -0.82 6.90 -4.35
N MET A 118 -0.67 6.86 -5.67
CA MET A 118 -1.74 7.22 -6.60
C MET A 118 -2.91 6.23 -6.51
N ALA A 119 -2.62 4.93 -6.49
CA ALA A 119 -3.59 3.87 -6.33
C ALA A 119 -4.35 4.00 -5.02
N PHE A 120 -3.63 4.15 -3.90
CA PHE A 120 -4.22 4.33 -2.58
C PHE A 120 -5.14 5.56 -2.50
N LEU A 121 -4.75 6.70 -3.06
CA LEU A 121 -5.58 7.90 -3.04
C LEU A 121 -6.92 7.68 -3.77
N VAL A 122 -6.87 7.07 -4.95
CA VAL A 122 -8.09 6.81 -5.74
C VAL A 122 -8.92 5.68 -5.12
N GLY A 123 -8.28 4.56 -4.73
CA GLY A 123 -8.94 3.44 -4.07
C GLY A 123 -9.65 3.85 -2.79
N SER A 124 -8.97 4.60 -1.92
CA SER A 124 -9.54 5.14 -0.67
C SER A 124 -10.71 6.09 -0.91
N PHE A 125 -10.59 6.96 -1.94
CA PHE A 125 -11.68 7.87 -2.30
C PHE A 125 -12.92 7.09 -2.77
N LEU A 126 -12.74 6.12 -3.65
CA LEU A 126 -13.84 5.29 -4.16
C LEU A 126 -14.46 4.43 -3.07
N ASN A 127 -13.66 3.81 -2.21
CA ASN A 127 -14.14 3.09 -1.03
C ASN A 127 -15.03 3.99 -0.17
N ALA A 128 -14.54 5.16 0.23
CA ALA A 128 -15.30 6.10 1.05
C ALA A 128 -16.58 6.60 0.35
N TYR A 129 -16.52 6.85 -0.96
CA TYR A 129 -17.67 7.28 -1.76
C TYR A 129 -18.75 6.20 -1.80
N VAL A 130 -18.40 4.96 -2.14
CA VAL A 130 -19.34 3.82 -2.21
C VAL A 130 -19.94 3.55 -0.84
N MET A 131 -19.12 3.51 0.22
CA MET A 131 -19.56 3.33 1.60
C MET A 131 -20.61 4.40 1.99
N SER A 132 -20.36 5.66 1.65
CA SER A 132 -21.27 6.78 1.94
C SER A 132 -22.59 6.66 1.17
N LYS A 133 -22.55 6.36 -0.14
CA LYS A 133 -23.74 6.18 -0.97
C LYS A 133 -24.59 4.99 -0.50
N MET A 134 -23.97 3.87 -0.19
CA MET A 134 -24.66 2.71 0.33
C MET A 134 -25.27 2.96 1.73
N LYS A 135 -24.63 3.79 2.56
CA LYS A 135 -25.16 4.19 3.86
C LYS A 135 -26.49 4.94 3.71
N ILE A 136 -26.58 5.86 2.76
CA ILE A 136 -27.80 6.60 2.46
C ILE A 136 -28.88 5.65 1.91
N ALA A 137 -28.53 4.82 0.93
CA ALA A 137 -29.47 3.89 0.29
C ALA A 137 -30.05 2.83 1.26
N SER A 138 -29.25 2.37 2.23
CA SER A 138 -29.65 1.35 3.21
C SER A 138 -30.23 1.93 4.52
N ALA A 139 -30.42 3.25 4.60
CA ALA A 139 -30.79 3.94 5.84
C ALA A 139 -29.89 3.56 7.04
N GLY A 140 -28.62 3.37 6.80
CA GLY A 140 -27.62 3.00 7.80
C GLY A 140 -27.55 1.52 8.17
N LYS A 141 -28.40 0.67 7.58
CA LYS A 141 -28.41 -0.78 7.84
C LYS A 141 -27.31 -1.52 7.09
N ASN A 142 -27.11 -2.80 7.44
CA ASN A 142 -26.20 -3.74 6.73
C ASN A 142 -24.76 -3.22 6.60
N PHE A 143 -24.16 -2.80 7.73
CA PHE A 143 -22.76 -2.28 7.76
C PHE A 143 -21.77 -3.24 7.08
N SER A 144 -21.82 -4.55 7.40
CA SER A 144 -20.91 -5.55 6.85
C SER A 144 -20.96 -5.62 5.33
N LEU A 145 -22.18 -5.63 4.74
CA LEU A 145 -22.33 -5.64 3.28
C LEU A 145 -21.76 -4.38 2.64
N ARG A 146 -21.99 -3.22 3.26
CA ARG A 146 -21.45 -1.95 2.77
C ARG A 146 -19.92 -1.94 2.83
N ALA A 147 -19.35 -2.43 3.93
CA ALA A 147 -17.89 -2.53 4.10
C ALA A 147 -17.29 -3.44 3.01
N ILE A 148 -17.83 -4.64 2.81
CA ILE A 148 -17.36 -5.57 1.79
C ILE A 148 -17.41 -4.95 0.39
N VAL A 149 -18.58 -4.42 -0.01
CA VAL A 149 -18.74 -3.87 -1.37
C VAL A 149 -17.85 -2.64 -1.58
N SER A 150 -17.76 -1.73 -0.61
CA SER A 150 -16.92 -0.55 -0.75
C SER A 150 -15.42 -0.89 -0.80
N THR A 151 -14.99 -1.89 -0.02
CA THR A 151 -13.61 -2.38 -0.05
C THR A 151 -13.29 -3.03 -1.39
N LEU A 152 -14.15 -3.92 -1.89
CA LEU A 152 -13.95 -4.53 -3.22
C LEU A 152 -13.81 -3.48 -4.34
N VAL A 153 -14.66 -2.45 -4.33
CA VAL A 153 -14.57 -1.37 -5.34
C VAL A 153 -13.28 -0.57 -5.16
N GLY A 154 -12.89 -0.28 -3.91
CA GLY A 154 -11.66 0.46 -3.60
C GLY A 154 -10.42 -0.31 -4.03
N GLU A 155 -10.31 -1.59 -3.69
CA GLU A 155 -9.18 -2.47 -4.03
C GLU A 155 -9.10 -2.72 -5.54
N SER A 156 -10.25 -2.93 -6.20
CA SER A 156 -10.26 -3.07 -7.67
C SER A 156 -9.72 -1.81 -8.36
N ALA A 157 -10.11 -0.63 -7.89
CA ALA A 157 -9.61 0.63 -8.44
C ALA A 157 -8.12 0.85 -8.12
N ASP A 158 -7.68 0.48 -6.91
CA ASP A 158 -6.28 0.49 -6.51
C ASP A 158 -5.44 -0.36 -7.47
N SER A 159 -5.81 -1.63 -7.66
CA SER A 159 -5.12 -2.56 -8.54
C SER A 159 -5.09 -2.08 -10.01
N MET A 160 -6.21 -1.52 -10.52
CA MET A 160 -6.29 -0.96 -11.87
C MET A 160 -5.35 0.23 -12.11
N ILE A 161 -4.95 0.93 -11.06
CA ILE A 161 -4.03 2.08 -11.14
C ILE A 161 -2.61 1.64 -10.81
N PHE A 162 -2.43 0.85 -9.76
CA PHE A 162 -1.12 0.42 -9.28
C PHE A 162 -0.35 -0.35 -10.34
N PHE A 163 -0.92 -1.46 -10.86
CA PHE A 163 -0.20 -2.35 -11.74
C PHE A 163 0.26 -1.70 -13.05
N PRO A 164 -0.56 -0.92 -13.76
CA PRO A 164 -0.08 -0.22 -14.96
C PRO A 164 1.03 0.78 -14.66
N ILE A 165 0.93 1.56 -13.58
CA ILE A 165 1.97 2.54 -13.24
C ILE A 165 3.25 1.83 -12.80
N ALA A 166 3.15 0.79 -11.96
CA ALA A 166 4.30 0.07 -11.43
C ALA A 166 5.03 -0.76 -12.50
N PHE A 167 4.29 -1.47 -13.37
CA PHE A 167 4.84 -2.53 -14.20
C PHE A 167 4.69 -2.35 -15.71
N ALA A 168 4.03 -1.29 -16.21
CA ALA A 168 3.94 -1.08 -17.67
C ALA A 168 5.34 -0.99 -18.32
N GLY A 169 5.55 -1.78 -19.35
CA GLY A 169 6.83 -1.90 -20.05
C GLY A 169 7.87 -2.81 -19.38
N LEU A 170 7.59 -3.39 -18.22
CA LEU A 170 8.47 -4.33 -17.52
C LEU A 170 8.00 -5.78 -17.66
N ILE A 171 6.68 -5.98 -17.71
CA ILE A 171 6.07 -7.31 -17.89
C ILE A 171 5.13 -7.31 -19.10
N PRO A 172 4.87 -8.49 -19.70
CA PRO A 172 3.92 -8.62 -20.81
C PRO A 172 2.52 -8.13 -20.41
N ILE A 173 1.82 -7.47 -21.34
CA ILE A 173 0.49 -6.90 -21.10
C ILE A 173 -0.52 -7.96 -20.62
N GLY A 174 -0.43 -9.20 -21.12
CA GLY A 174 -1.30 -10.29 -20.69
C GLY A 174 -1.13 -10.63 -19.21
N GLU A 175 0.10 -10.71 -18.73
CA GLU A 175 0.41 -10.94 -17.31
C GLU A 175 -0.06 -9.78 -16.43
N LEU A 176 0.03 -8.54 -16.94
CA LEU A 176 -0.46 -7.37 -16.24
C LEU A 176 -1.97 -7.46 -15.96
N PHE A 177 -2.76 -7.87 -16.95
CA PHE A 177 -4.21 -8.07 -16.77
C PHE A 177 -4.53 -9.21 -15.80
N ILE A 178 -3.74 -10.30 -15.83
CA ILE A 178 -3.89 -11.39 -14.87
C ILE A 178 -3.64 -10.88 -13.45
N MET A 179 -2.58 -10.11 -13.22
CA MET A 179 -2.25 -9.54 -11.92
C MET A 179 -3.36 -8.58 -11.43
N ILE A 180 -3.89 -7.72 -12.29
CA ILE A 180 -5.02 -6.85 -11.95
C ILE A 180 -6.23 -7.69 -11.53
N GLY A 181 -6.58 -8.72 -12.30
CA GLY A 181 -7.76 -9.54 -12.02
C GLY A 181 -7.64 -10.46 -10.80
N THR A 182 -6.42 -10.78 -10.37
CA THR A 182 -6.16 -11.70 -9.23
C THR A 182 -5.91 -10.98 -7.90
N GLN A 183 -5.61 -9.69 -7.95
CA GLN A 183 -5.29 -8.86 -6.77
C GLN A 183 -6.28 -7.69 -6.57
N ALA A 184 -7.39 -7.66 -7.34
CA ALA A 184 -8.46 -6.66 -7.26
C ALA A 184 -9.61 -7.04 -6.28
#